data_4c49c336c5620587da954c5b2adc5a5e
#
_entry.id   4c49c336c5620587da954c5b2adc5a5e
#
_cell.length_a   1.000
_cell.length_b   1.000
_cell.length_c   1.000
_cell.angle_alpha   90.00
_cell.angle_beta   90.00
_cell.angle_gamma   90.00
#
_symmetry.space_group_name_H-M   'P 1'
#
loop_
_entity.id
_entity.type
_entity.pdbx_description
1 polymer ?
#
loop_
_entity_poly.entity_id
_entity_poly.type
_entity_poly.pdbx_seq_one_letter_code
_entity_poly.pdbx_strand_id
1 'polypeptide(L)'
;MKHRIIALPLLALFAASFAGAQTPTKVGVIQIQTALVSTKDGQKAVAELEGRMAPRQKEMERKRSEIQELQDKLSKGGNAMAQGAKDDLARSIDQKTKSYNRDMEDARAELEQEQRKLLEELSGKMQVVIDKFALANGYAILLDVSNQATNVLYVATGVDITKDVIEMYDKTTASAPTSAKPAAPATKPAAPAAPAATPAKKQP
;
A
#
# COMPACT_ATOMS: atom_id res chain seq x y z
N MET A 1 -57.90 15.16 72.20
CA MET A 1 -56.49 15.43 72.49
C MET A 1 -55.64 14.98 71.35
N LYS A 2 -54.81 15.81 70.92
CA LYS A 2 -54.09 15.94 69.69
C LYS A 2 -52.97 14.93 69.57
N HIS A 3 -52.95 14.10 68.53
CA HIS A 3 -51.69 13.52 67.95
C HIS A 3 -51.67 13.69 66.45
N ARG A 4 -50.90 14.64 66.03
CA ARG A 4 -50.59 14.94 64.65
C ARG A 4 -49.51 13.95 64.15
N ILE A 5 -49.90 13.14 63.21
CA ILE A 5 -49.01 12.24 62.49
C ILE A 5 -48.26 13.09 61.46
N ILE A 6 -46.92 13.20 61.70
CA ILE A 6 -45.97 13.70 60.68
C ILE A 6 -45.21 12.47 60.20
N ALA A 7 -45.66 11.94 59.08
CA ALA A 7 -44.91 10.92 58.35
C ALA A 7 -45.17 11.16 56.83
N LEU A 8 -44.16 11.51 56.17
CA LEU A 8 -43.75 11.53 54.74
C LEU A 8 -43.16 12.89 54.36
N PRO A 9 -41.88 12.96 54.16
CA PRO A 9 -41.31 12.88 52.83
C PRO A 9 -39.89 12.28 52.83
N LEU A 10 -39.73 10.98 52.71
CA LEU A 10 -38.40 10.35 52.59
C LEU A 10 -38.31 9.46 51.32
N LEU A 11 -39.26 9.54 50.42
CA LEU A 11 -39.29 8.66 49.21
C LEU A 11 -39.02 9.39 47.90
N ALA A 12 -38.66 10.68 47.94
CA ALA A 12 -38.43 11.46 46.68
C ALA A 12 -36.96 11.64 46.29
N LEU A 13 -35.99 11.02 46.99
CA LEU A 13 -34.54 11.29 46.79
C LEU A 13 -33.82 10.19 46.03
N PHE A 14 -34.51 9.14 45.53
CA PHE A 14 -33.85 8.00 44.86
C PHE A 14 -34.05 7.89 43.35
N ALA A 15 -34.70 8.90 42.72
CA ALA A 15 -35.01 8.87 41.26
C ALA A 15 -34.05 9.67 40.37
N ALA A 16 -32.94 10.23 40.90
CA ALA A 16 -32.08 11.16 40.15
C ALA A 16 -30.73 10.57 39.69
N SER A 17 -30.54 9.26 39.69
CA SER A 17 -29.20 8.66 39.45
C SER A 17 -29.06 7.87 38.12
N PHE A 18 -30.00 7.94 37.21
CA PHE A 18 -29.86 7.30 35.88
C PHE A 18 -29.85 8.30 34.71
N ALA A 19 -29.25 9.47 34.89
CA ALA A 19 -28.72 10.20 33.76
C ALA A 19 -27.42 9.50 33.35
N GLY A 20 -27.51 8.39 32.66
CA GLY A 20 -26.38 7.73 31.99
C GLY A 20 -25.72 8.79 31.12
N ALA A 21 -24.55 9.28 31.56
CA ALA A 21 -23.71 10.14 30.75
C ALA A 21 -23.42 9.38 29.45
N GLN A 22 -24.15 9.69 28.38
CA GLN A 22 -23.80 9.26 27.04
C GLN A 22 -22.44 9.89 26.77
N THR A 23 -21.39 9.10 26.87
CA THR A 23 -20.07 9.55 26.41
C THR A 23 -20.21 9.92 24.95
N PRO A 24 -19.95 11.19 24.57
CA PRO A 24 -20.10 11.61 23.19
C PRO A 24 -19.26 10.70 22.30
N THR A 25 -19.92 10.05 21.35
CA THR A 25 -19.27 9.17 20.38
C THR A 25 -18.30 10.01 19.55
N LYS A 26 -16.99 9.80 19.76
CA LYS A 26 -15.96 10.55 19.06
C LYS A 26 -15.76 9.94 17.66
N VAL A 27 -15.97 10.76 16.64
CA VAL A 27 -15.77 10.39 15.22
C VAL A 27 -14.60 11.19 14.69
N GLY A 28 -13.74 10.54 13.91
CA GLY A 28 -12.63 11.18 13.21
C GLY A 28 -12.66 10.85 11.73
N VAL A 29 -11.98 11.67 10.93
CA VAL A 29 -11.71 11.37 9.53
C VAL A 29 -10.21 11.32 9.28
N ILE A 30 -9.79 10.51 8.34
CA ILE A 30 -8.41 10.36 7.94
C ILE A 30 -8.31 10.26 6.42
N GLN A 31 -7.26 10.85 5.85
CA GLN A 31 -6.87 10.66 4.45
C GLN A 31 -5.73 9.64 4.41
N ILE A 32 -6.09 8.34 4.38
CA ILE A 32 -5.10 7.27 4.49
C ILE A 32 -4.06 7.35 3.36
N GLN A 33 -4.46 7.60 2.11
CA GLN A 33 -3.52 7.72 0.99
C GLN A 33 -2.52 8.87 1.20
N THR A 34 -3.01 10.03 1.62
CA THR A 34 -2.16 11.17 1.97
C THR A 34 -1.24 10.84 3.15
N ALA A 35 -1.77 10.19 4.18
CA ALA A 35 -1.00 9.78 5.34
C ALA A 35 0.15 8.85 4.95
N LEU A 36 -0.13 7.80 4.15
CA LEU A 36 0.88 6.83 3.71
C LEU A 36 2.07 7.48 3.03
N VAL A 37 1.84 8.34 2.04
CA VAL A 37 2.93 8.98 1.28
C VAL A 37 3.62 10.11 2.05
N SER A 38 2.98 10.65 3.10
CA SER A 38 3.53 11.74 3.90
C SER A 38 4.40 11.27 5.07
N THR A 39 4.31 9.99 5.46
CA THR A 39 5.21 9.41 6.47
C THR A 39 6.66 9.35 5.96
N LYS A 40 7.63 9.29 6.88
CA LYS A 40 9.05 9.12 6.51
C LYS A 40 9.30 7.82 5.75
N ASP A 41 8.65 6.73 6.16
CA ASP A 41 8.73 5.44 5.46
C ASP A 41 8.14 5.54 4.05
N GLY A 42 6.99 6.22 3.90
CA GLY A 42 6.34 6.44 2.61
C GLY A 42 7.22 7.26 1.66
N GLN A 43 7.76 8.38 2.13
CA GLN A 43 8.66 9.22 1.33
C GLN A 43 9.91 8.46 0.89
N LYS A 44 10.51 7.69 1.81
CA LYS A 44 11.67 6.85 1.50
C LYS A 44 11.32 5.80 0.45
N ALA A 45 10.21 5.13 0.60
CA ALA A 45 9.76 4.08 -0.30
C ALA A 45 9.42 4.61 -1.71
N VAL A 46 8.82 5.80 -1.81
CA VAL A 46 8.60 6.50 -3.10
C VAL A 46 9.94 6.83 -3.75
N ALA A 47 10.90 7.41 -3.00
CA ALA A 47 12.22 7.74 -3.52
C ALA A 47 13.00 6.48 -3.98
N GLU A 48 12.90 5.37 -3.26
CA GLU A 48 13.50 4.09 -3.65
C GLU A 48 12.86 3.54 -4.93
N LEU A 49 11.54 3.64 -5.07
CA LEU A 49 10.84 3.21 -6.28
C LEU A 49 11.25 4.06 -7.49
N GLU A 50 11.30 5.39 -7.35
CA GLU A 50 11.79 6.32 -8.38
C GLU A 50 13.23 5.99 -8.78
N GLY A 51 14.10 5.75 -7.80
CA GLY A 51 15.50 5.38 -8.05
C GLY A 51 15.64 4.05 -8.84
N ARG A 52 14.77 3.08 -8.58
CA ARG A 52 14.73 1.80 -9.33
C ARG A 52 14.16 1.97 -10.74
N MET A 53 13.18 2.86 -10.91
CA MET A 53 12.54 3.11 -12.21
C MET A 53 13.36 4.03 -13.12
N ALA A 54 14.19 4.92 -12.58
CA ALA A 54 14.98 5.87 -13.36
C ALA A 54 15.86 5.22 -14.46
N PRO A 55 16.58 4.10 -14.24
CA PRO A 55 17.33 3.45 -15.31
C PRO A 55 16.42 2.87 -16.41
N ARG A 56 15.24 2.37 -16.06
CA ARG A 56 14.24 1.90 -17.03
C ARG A 56 13.74 3.03 -17.93
N GLN A 57 13.42 4.18 -17.34
CA GLN A 57 13.01 5.36 -18.12
C GLN A 57 14.08 5.78 -19.13
N LYS A 58 15.35 5.86 -18.67
CA LYS A 58 16.47 6.19 -19.56
C LYS A 58 16.65 5.17 -20.69
N GLU A 59 16.44 3.90 -20.40
CA GLU A 59 16.50 2.86 -21.44
C GLU A 59 15.38 3.03 -22.47
N MET A 60 14.15 3.32 -22.02
CA MET A 60 13.02 3.56 -22.93
C MET A 60 13.24 4.81 -23.78
N GLU A 61 13.75 5.91 -23.20
CA GLU A 61 14.11 7.11 -23.96
C GLU A 61 15.17 6.81 -25.02
N ARG A 62 16.22 6.07 -24.68
CA ARG A 62 17.25 5.65 -25.63
C ARG A 62 16.68 4.83 -26.80
N LYS A 63 15.85 3.82 -26.50
CA LYS A 63 15.20 2.98 -27.53
C LYS A 63 14.29 3.81 -28.44
N ARG A 64 13.53 4.75 -27.86
CA ARG A 64 12.69 5.68 -28.62
C ARG A 64 13.51 6.58 -29.54
N SER A 65 14.60 7.17 -29.04
CA SER A 65 15.51 8.02 -29.83
C SER A 65 16.12 7.23 -31.00
N GLU A 66 16.57 6.01 -30.74
CA GLU A 66 17.13 5.13 -31.76
C GLU A 66 16.11 4.81 -32.88
N ILE A 67 14.87 4.53 -32.55
CA ILE A 67 13.78 4.31 -33.52
C ILE A 67 13.57 5.58 -34.34
N GLN A 68 13.53 6.73 -33.71
CA GLN A 68 13.34 8.02 -34.38
C GLN A 68 14.49 8.35 -35.35
N GLU A 69 15.72 8.10 -34.91
CA GLU A 69 16.90 8.26 -35.82
C GLU A 69 16.84 7.38 -37.05
N LEU A 70 16.39 6.11 -36.88
CA LEU A 70 16.21 5.22 -38.02
C LEU A 70 15.08 5.65 -38.94
N GLN A 71 13.97 6.15 -38.41
CA GLN A 71 12.86 6.72 -39.18
C GLN A 71 13.30 7.97 -39.94
N ASP A 72 14.06 8.85 -39.31
CA ASP A 72 14.64 10.04 -39.94
C ASP A 72 15.61 9.66 -41.05
N LYS A 73 16.44 8.65 -40.82
CA LYS A 73 17.37 8.14 -41.86
C LYS A 73 16.63 7.57 -43.07
N LEU A 74 15.53 6.85 -42.84
CA LEU A 74 14.68 6.32 -43.92
C LEU A 74 13.99 7.46 -44.66
N SER A 75 13.44 8.45 -43.98
CA SER A 75 12.69 9.55 -44.60
C SER A 75 13.60 10.50 -45.40
N LYS A 76 14.75 10.87 -44.80
CA LYS A 76 15.69 11.83 -45.45
C LYS A 76 16.57 11.18 -46.50
N GLY A 77 17.01 9.95 -46.30
CA GLY A 77 17.93 9.22 -47.18
C GLY A 77 17.25 8.27 -48.16
N GLY A 78 15.95 8.03 -48.01
CA GLY A 78 15.22 6.99 -48.73
C GLY A 78 15.31 7.09 -50.26
N ASN A 79 15.33 8.30 -50.83
CA ASN A 79 15.41 8.48 -52.29
C ASN A 79 16.79 8.12 -52.89
N ALA A 80 17.86 8.18 -52.08
CA ALA A 80 19.22 7.85 -52.49
C ALA A 80 19.65 6.41 -52.13
N MET A 81 18.83 5.68 -51.38
CA MET A 81 19.13 4.32 -50.94
C MET A 81 18.72 3.27 -51.96
N ALA A 82 19.50 2.19 -52.10
CA ALA A 82 19.08 0.99 -52.81
C ALA A 82 17.86 0.35 -52.14
N GLN A 83 16.97 -0.27 -52.91
CA GLN A 83 15.71 -0.84 -52.41
C GLN A 83 15.95 -1.84 -51.25
N GLY A 84 16.92 -2.75 -51.39
CA GLY A 84 17.27 -3.69 -50.32
C GLY A 84 17.64 -3.01 -49.01
N ALA A 85 18.38 -1.89 -49.04
CA ALA A 85 18.74 -1.13 -47.85
C ALA A 85 17.54 -0.43 -47.19
N LYS A 86 16.56 0.03 -47.99
CA LYS A 86 15.29 0.54 -47.49
C LYS A 86 14.48 -0.53 -46.77
N ASP A 87 14.38 -1.71 -47.37
CA ASP A 87 13.63 -2.83 -46.81
C ASP A 87 14.26 -3.34 -45.52
N ASP A 88 15.60 -3.38 -45.44
CA ASP A 88 16.33 -3.74 -44.22
C ASP A 88 16.11 -2.72 -43.10
N LEU A 89 16.16 -1.43 -43.44
CA LEU A 89 15.93 -0.35 -42.50
C LEU A 89 14.48 -0.36 -41.99
N ALA A 90 13.51 -0.56 -42.86
CA ALA A 90 12.10 -0.68 -42.51
C ALA A 90 11.84 -1.87 -41.55
N ARG A 91 12.46 -3.05 -41.84
CA ARG A 91 12.39 -4.22 -40.97
C ARG A 91 13.00 -3.94 -39.62
N SER A 92 14.14 -3.24 -39.55
CA SER A 92 14.79 -2.87 -38.29
C SER A 92 13.92 -1.94 -37.44
N ILE A 93 13.29 -0.93 -38.07
CA ILE A 93 12.35 -0.03 -37.41
C ILE A 93 11.16 -0.81 -36.84
N ASP A 94 10.55 -1.70 -37.62
CA ASP A 94 9.43 -2.53 -37.15
C ASP A 94 9.80 -3.41 -35.98
N GLN A 95 10.94 -4.11 -36.05
CA GLN A 95 11.43 -4.97 -34.96
C GLN A 95 11.72 -4.17 -33.68
N LYS A 96 12.40 -3.02 -33.80
CA LYS A 96 12.71 -2.16 -32.66
C LYS A 96 11.45 -1.54 -32.06
N THR A 97 10.49 -1.14 -32.86
CA THR A 97 9.20 -0.62 -32.41
C THR A 97 8.41 -1.68 -31.64
N LYS A 98 8.36 -2.90 -32.17
CA LYS A 98 7.70 -4.02 -31.48
C LYS A 98 8.38 -4.37 -30.15
N SER A 99 9.72 -4.33 -30.11
CA SER A 99 10.48 -4.56 -28.86
C SER A 99 10.20 -3.43 -27.86
N TYR A 100 10.28 -2.18 -28.30
CA TYR A 100 10.00 -1.02 -27.46
C TYR A 100 8.60 -1.05 -26.83
N ASN A 101 7.58 -1.40 -27.62
CA ASN A 101 6.21 -1.49 -27.10
C ASN A 101 6.07 -2.57 -26.03
N ARG A 102 6.67 -3.75 -26.24
CA ARG A 102 6.68 -4.81 -25.21
C ARG A 102 7.41 -4.38 -23.93
N ASP A 103 8.60 -3.81 -24.10
CA ASP A 103 9.38 -3.32 -22.96
C ASP A 103 8.65 -2.22 -22.17
N MET A 104 7.87 -1.38 -22.85
CA MET A 104 6.99 -0.37 -22.22
C MET A 104 5.86 -1.00 -21.43
N GLU A 105 5.21 -2.04 -21.98
CA GLU A 105 4.15 -2.77 -21.28
C GLU A 105 4.71 -3.49 -20.06
N ASP A 106 5.84 -4.15 -20.19
CA ASP A 106 6.54 -4.83 -19.09
C ASP A 106 6.95 -3.85 -17.99
N ALA A 107 7.56 -2.71 -18.35
CA ALA A 107 7.95 -1.68 -17.39
C ALA A 107 6.75 -1.09 -16.67
N ARG A 108 5.60 -0.92 -17.35
CA ARG A 108 4.36 -0.45 -16.73
C ARG A 108 3.80 -1.46 -15.74
N ALA A 109 3.75 -2.74 -16.13
CA ALA A 109 3.28 -3.81 -15.27
C ALA A 109 4.16 -3.97 -14.01
N GLU A 110 5.49 -3.88 -14.18
CA GLU A 110 6.46 -3.89 -13.08
C GLU A 110 6.23 -2.73 -12.10
N LEU A 111 6.07 -1.50 -12.64
CA LEU A 111 5.77 -0.32 -11.82
C LEU A 111 4.48 -0.48 -11.02
N GLU A 112 3.40 -0.92 -11.65
CA GLU A 112 2.12 -1.16 -10.99
C GLU A 112 2.20 -2.24 -9.91
N GLN A 113 2.97 -3.29 -10.14
CA GLN A 113 3.19 -4.35 -9.17
C GLN A 113 3.98 -3.84 -7.94
N GLU A 114 5.06 -3.09 -8.18
CA GLU A 114 5.87 -2.52 -7.11
C GLU A 114 5.09 -1.48 -6.30
N GLN A 115 4.27 -0.64 -6.96
CA GLN A 115 3.38 0.30 -6.27
C GLN A 115 2.36 -0.42 -5.38
N ARG A 116 1.70 -1.47 -5.89
CA ARG A 116 0.75 -2.26 -5.09
C ARG A 116 1.42 -2.88 -3.86
N LYS A 117 2.56 -3.51 -4.05
CA LYS A 117 3.33 -4.12 -2.95
C LYS A 117 3.74 -3.10 -1.89
N LEU A 118 4.19 -1.93 -2.33
CA LEU A 118 4.56 -0.84 -1.46
C LEU A 118 3.38 -0.33 -0.63
N LEU A 119 2.24 -0.10 -1.29
CA LEU A 119 1.02 0.36 -0.62
C LEU A 119 0.49 -0.69 0.36
N GLU A 120 0.56 -1.98 0.02
CA GLU A 120 0.15 -3.07 0.91
C GLU A 120 1.00 -3.11 2.18
N GLU A 121 2.34 -3.00 2.05
CA GLU A 121 3.26 -2.98 3.18
C GLU A 121 3.02 -1.76 4.09
N LEU A 122 2.93 -0.57 3.50
CA LEU A 122 2.70 0.66 4.26
C LEU A 122 1.32 0.68 4.92
N SER A 123 0.29 0.19 4.22
CA SER A 123 -1.07 0.11 4.76
C SER A 123 -1.16 -0.82 5.97
N GLY A 124 -0.49 -1.97 5.92
CA GLY A 124 -0.44 -2.89 7.05
C GLY A 124 0.17 -2.26 8.31
N LYS A 125 1.27 -1.51 8.15
CA LYS A 125 1.89 -0.76 9.26
C LYS A 125 1.00 0.38 9.75
N MET A 126 0.37 1.11 8.83
CA MET A 126 -0.52 2.23 9.13
C MET A 126 -1.75 1.78 9.91
N GLN A 127 -2.36 0.65 9.54
CA GLN A 127 -3.53 0.11 10.24
C GLN A 127 -3.24 -0.12 11.73
N VAL A 128 -2.08 -0.69 12.08
CA VAL A 128 -1.66 -0.89 13.47
C VAL A 128 -1.55 0.43 14.23
N VAL A 129 -1.09 1.48 13.57
CA VAL A 129 -0.97 2.82 14.19
C VAL A 129 -2.35 3.46 14.35
N ILE A 130 -3.22 3.35 13.34
CA ILE A 130 -4.61 3.85 13.38
C ILE A 130 -5.36 3.20 14.54
N ASP A 131 -5.27 1.88 14.70
CA ASP A 131 -5.95 1.16 15.79
C ASP A 131 -5.48 1.65 17.16
N LYS A 132 -4.17 1.79 17.35
CA LYS A 132 -3.59 2.32 18.60
C LYS A 132 -4.03 3.76 18.87
N PHE A 133 -4.03 4.60 17.82
CA PHE A 133 -4.43 6.00 17.93
C PHE A 133 -5.91 6.12 18.30
N ALA A 134 -6.77 5.35 17.64
CA ALA A 134 -8.20 5.34 17.89
C ALA A 134 -8.51 4.94 19.34
N LEU A 135 -7.92 3.84 19.81
CA LEU A 135 -8.10 3.37 21.18
C LEU A 135 -7.59 4.37 22.22
N ALA A 136 -6.38 4.90 22.01
CA ALA A 136 -5.76 5.84 22.97
C ALA A 136 -6.52 7.17 23.09
N ASN A 137 -7.21 7.59 22.02
CA ASN A 137 -7.92 8.87 21.97
C ASN A 137 -9.45 8.73 22.08
N GLY A 138 -9.97 7.51 22.28
CA GLY A 138 -11.40 7.25 22.49
C GLY A 138 -12.25 7.48 21.24
N TYR A 139 -11.71 7.26 20.05
CA TYR A 139 -12.50 7.28 18.82
C TYR A 139 -13.34 6.01 18.70
N ALA A 140 -14.63 6.17 18.45
CA ALA A 140 -15.54 5.07 18.20
C ALA A 140 -15.61 4.71 16.68
N ILE A 141 -15.39 5.70 15.83
CA ILE A 141 -15.41 5.54 14.37
C ILE A 141 -14.33 6.42 13.75
N LEU A 142 -13.58 5.86 12.80
CA LEU A 142 -12.69 6.58 11.91
C LEU A 142 -13.15 6.32 10.47
N LEU A 143 -13.29 7.37 9.69
CA LEU A 143 -13.72 7.31 8.29
C LEU A 143 -12.56 7.68 7.38
N ASP A 144 -12.25 6.81 6.42
CA ASP A 144 -11.31 7.15 5.36
C ASP A 144 -11.98 8.04 4.31
N VAL A 145 -11.45 9.23 4.13
CA VAL A 145 -11.91 10.22 3.14
C VAL A 145 -10.90 10.42 2.00
N SER A 146 -10.03 9.44 1.77
CA SER A 146 -9.00 9.50 0.72
C SER A 146 -9.57 9.50 -0.69
N ASN A 147 -10.75 8.94 -0.90
CA ASN A 147 -11.34 8.82 -2.21
C ASN A 147 -12.72 9.50 -2.29
N GLN A 148 -13.11 9.89 -3.51
CA GLN A 148 -14.38 10.58 -3.77
C GLN A 148 -15.62 9.67 -3.60
N ALA A 149 -15.45 8.36 -3.47
CA ALA A 149 -16.54 7.43 -3.21
C ALA A 149 -17.04 7.48 -1.76
N THR A 150 -16.31 8.11 -0.86
CA THR A 150 -16.73 8.35 0.51
C THR A 150 -17.72 9.51 0.51
N ASN A 151 -18.99 9.25 0.86
CA ASN A 151 -20.07 10.24 0.87
C ASN A 151 -19.99 11.22 2.07
N VAL A 152 -18.81 11.72 2.39
CA VAL A 152 -18.60 12.75 3.42
C VAL A 152 -18.64 14.11 2.74
N LEU A 153 -19.69 14.89 3.02
CA LEU A 153 -19.92 16.19 2.39
C LEU A 153 -19.25 17.34 3.15
N TYR A 154 -19.02 17.17 4.43
CA TYR A 154 -18.46 18.20 5.29
C TYR A 154 -17.65 17.59 6.43
N VAL A 155 -16.50 18.16 6.71
CA VAL A 155 -15.62 17.83 7.83
C VAL A 155 -15.29 19.12 8.57
N ALA A 156 -15.61 19.17 9.86
CA ALA A 156 -15.22 20.31 10.70
C ALA A 156 -13.71 20.30 10.97
N THR A 157 -13.15 21.50 11.12
CA THR A 157 -11.75 21.66 11.55
C THR A 157 -11.53 20.97 12.91
N GLY A 158 -10.51 20.13 13.00
CA GLY A 158 -10.20 19.36 14.22
C GLY A 158 -10.78 17.94 14.27
N VAL A 159 -11.59 17.54 13.27
CA VAL A 159 -12.05 16.15 13.12
C VAL A 159 -11.09 15.34 12.23
N ASP A 160 -10.30 16.02 11.40
CA ASP A 160 -9.24 15.39 10.59
C ASP A 160 -8.01 15.09 11.46
N ILE A 161 -7.74 13.80 11.61
CA ILE A 161 -6.63 13.26 12.41
C ILE A 161 -5.43 12.86 11.57
N THR A 162 -5.42 13.15 10.27
CA THR A 162 -4.38 12.70 9.34
C THR A 162 -2.97 13.03 9.83
N LYS A 163 -2.75 14.28 10.28
CA LYS A 163 -1.45 14.74 10.79
C LYS A 163 -1.04 14.01 12.06
N ASP A 164 -1.96 13.85 13.00
CA ASP A 164 -1.67 13.23 14.30
C ASP A 164 -1.29 11.75 14.13
N VAL A 165 -1.95 11.06 13.19
CA VAL A 165 -1.64 9.67 12.84
C VAL A 165 -0.27 9.56 12.15
N ILE A 166 0.08 10.48 11.23
CA ILE A 166 1.41 10.54 10.61
C ILE A 166 2.49 10.71 11.68
N GLU A 167 2.30 11.65 12.62
CA GLU A 167 3.27 11.87 13.69
C GLU A 167 3.43 10.63 14.58
N MET A 168 2.33 9.98 14.92
CA MET A 168 2.37 8.75 15.72
C MET A 168 3.05 7.62 14.97
N TYR A 169 2.79 7.49 13.66
CA TYR A 169 3.45 6.51 12.80
C TYR A 169 4.96 6.72 12.80
N ASP A 170 5.41 7.93 12.52
CA ASP A 170 6.84 8.27 12.46
C ASP A 170 7.55 8.07 13.80
N LYS A 171 6.89 8.33 14.93
CA LYS A 171 7.42 8.05 16.27
C LYS A 171 7.54 6.55 16.54
N THR A 172 6.53 5.78 16.11
CA THR A 172 6.47 4.34 16.35
C THR A 172 7.49 3.59 15.49
N THR A 173 7.64 3.97 14.24
CA THR A 173 8.59 3.33 13.30
C THR A 173 10.04 3.73 13.58
N ALA A 174 10.28 4.97 14.03
CA ALA A 174 11.62 5.40 14.46
C ALA A 174 12.12 4.64 15.70
N SER A 175 11.20 4.14 16.53
CA SER A 175 11.53 3.39 17.75
C SER A 175 11.61 1.87 17.54
N ALA A 176 11.17 1.36 16.38
CA ALA A 176 11.31 -0.04 16.03
C ALA A 176 12.71 -0.28 15.48
N PRO A 177 13.55 -1.14 16.10
CA PRO A 177 14.80 -1.55 15.48
C PRO A 177 14.45 -2.16 14.12
N THR A 178 15.22 -1.78 13.10
CA THR A 178 15.17 -2.36 11.76
C THR A 178 15.36 -3.88 11.90
N SER A 179 14.31 -4.60 12.17
CA SER A 179 14.37 -6.03 12.39
C SER A 179 13.48 -6.76 11.43
N ALA A 180 14.22 -7.55 10.76
CA ALA A 180 13.99 -8.86 10.26
C ALA A 180 13.38 -8.94 8.87
N LYS A 181 14.31 -9.06 7.90
CA LYS A 181 14.17 -9.99 6.78
C LYS A 181 13.28 -11.16 7.22
N PRO A 182 12.21 -11.47 6.50
CA PRO A 182 11.40 -12.64 6.81
C PRO A 182 12.32 -13.87 6.86
N ALA A 183 12.35 -14.53 8.01
CA ALA A 183 13.01 -15.83 8.13
C ALA A 183 12.30 -16.78 7.15
N ALA A 184 13.08 -17.38 6.26
CA ALA A 184 12.62 -18.45 5.40
C ALA A 184 11.89 -19.51 6.26
N PRO A 185 10.81 -20.12 5.76
CA PRO A 185 10.12 -21.16 6.51
C PRO A 185 11.11 -22.27 6.86
N ALA A 186 11.24 -22.55 8.16
CA ALA A 186 12.05 -23.66 8.65
C ALA A 186 11.57 -24.94 7.96
N THR A 187 12.45 -25.55 7.21
CA THR A 187 12.27 -26.89 6.65
C THR A 187 11.98 -27.85 7.80
N LYS A 188 10.77 -28.39 7.78
CA LYS A 188 10.30 -29.44 8.66
C LYS A 188 11.32 -30.59 8.64
N PRO A 189 11.78 -31.11 9.80
CA PRO A 189 12.68 -32.26 9.79
C PRO A 189 12.05 -33.44 9.08
N ALA A 190 12.75 -34.03 8.13
CA ALA A 190 12.37 -35.23 7.45
C ALA A 190 12.24 -36.37 8.47
N ALA A 191 11.12 -37.08 8.45
CA ALA A 191 10.93 -38.31 9.21
C ALA A 191 11.95 -39.39 8.77
N PRO A 192 12.41 -40.25 9.70
CA PRO A 192 13.36 -41.29 9.35
C PRO A 192 12.74 -42.31 8.37
N ALA A 193 13.49 -42.60 7.31
CA ALA A 193 13.16 -43.60 6.32
C ALA A 193 13.01 -44.98 6.98
N ALA A 194 11.90 -45.66 6.72
CA ALA A 194 11.70 -47.08 7.05
C ALA A 194 12.69 -47.95 6.22
N PRO A 195 13.20 -49.07 6.77
CA PRO A 195 14.16 -49.89 6.06
C PRO A 195 13.53 -50.65 4.90
N ALA A 196 14.22 -50.67 3.79
CA ALA A 196 13.85 -51.35 2.55
C ALA A 196 13.63 -52.86 2.78
N ALA A 197 12.49 -53.35 2.36
CA ALA A 197 12.18 -54.76 2.28
C ALA A 197 12.98 -55.42 1.13
N THR A 198 13.73 -56.47 1.45
CA THR A 198 14.54 -57.31 0.55
C THR A 198 13.62 -58.03 -0.46
N PRO A 199 13.94 -58.09 -1.75
CA PRO A 199 13.16 -58.89 -2.69
C PRO A 199 13.43 -60.40 -2.54
N ALA A 200 12.36 -61.15 -2.37
CA ALA A 200 12.37 -62.61 -2.32
C ALA A 200 12.82 -63.19 -3.69
N LYS A 201 13.82 -64.01 -3.64
CA LYS A 201 14.41 -64.78 -4.72
C LYS A 201 13.43 -65.91 -5.14
N LYS A 202 13.02 -65.93 -6.38
CA LYS A 202 12.24 -66.99 -7.00
C LYS A 202 13.19 -68.03 -7.58
N GLN A 203 13.12 -69.28 -7.17
CA GLN A 203 13.71 -70.47 -7.78
C GLN A 203 12.70 -71.58 -7.77
N PRO A 204 12.89 -72.63 -8.59
CA PRO A 204 12.92 -72.77 -10.07
C PRO A 204 11.58 -73.28 -10.59
#